data_c158896a6648b0a68ab23a75fd671132
#
_entry.id   c158896a6648b0a68ab23a75fd671132
#
_cell.length_a   1.000
_cell.length_b   1.000
_cell.length_c   1.000
_cell.angle_alpha   90.00
_cell.angle_beta   90.00
_cell.angle_gamma   90.00
#
_symmetry.space_group_name_H-M   'P 1'
#
loop_
_entity.id
_entity.type
_entity.pdbx_description
1 polymer ?
#
loop_
_entity_poly.entity_id
_entity_poly.type
_entity_poly.pdbx_seq_one_letter_code
_entity_poly.pdbx_strand_id
1 'polypeptide(L)'
;KDFMKKLIMPLFVSFLFGVNNNLLTKATQAIKNNNYKEALIHINKAQNENLKNPDLYRLKGLIYEMLDEPKKAKKAWKKCLKYSTDKNMINEAKIHIQTLSEKK
;
A
#
# COMPACT_ATOMS: atom_id res chain seq x y z
N LYS A 1 -33.81 -5.64 -0.38
CA LYS A 1 -33.31 -6.80 0.31
C LYS A 1 -31.89 -7.13 -0.07
N ASP A 2 -31.63 -7.52 -1.31
CA ASP A 2 -30.25 -7.65 -1.76
C ASP A 2 -29.56 -6.30 -1.77
N PHE A 3 -30.30 -5.25 -2.05
CA PHE A 3 -29.81 -3.88 -2.01
C PHE A 3 -29.34 -3.51 -0.60
N MET A 4 -30.12 -3.88 0.42
CA MET A 4 -29.73 -3.61 1.81
C MET A 4 -28.49 -4.40 2.22
N LYS A 5 -28.36 -5.63 1.76
CA LYS A 5 -27.17 -6.45 2.02
C LYS A 5 -25.94 -5.82 1.42
N LYS A 6 -26.05 -5.27 0.20
CA LYS A 6 -24.93 -4.61 -0.46
C LYS A 6 -24.49 -3.36 0.26
N LEU A 7 -25.43 -2.63 0.87
CA LEU A 7 -25.10 -1.44 1.64
C LEU A 7 -24.48 -1.78 2.99
N ILE A 8 -25.00 -2.81 3.65
CA ILE A 8 -24.54 -3.20 4.98
C ILE A 8 -23.13 -3.80 4.93
N MET A 9 -22.86 -4.62 3.93
CA MET A 9 -21.56 -5.31 3.83
C MET A 9 -20.37 -4.36 3.75
N PRO A 10 -20.37 -3.35 2.86
CA PRO A 10 -19.24 -2.40 2.82
C PRO A 10 -19.06 -1.65 4.12
N LEU A 11 -20.15 -1.24 4.76
CA LEU A 11 -20.07 -0.53 6.04
C LEU A 11 -19.49 -1.41 7.13
N PHE A 12 -19.93 -2.67 7.17
CA PHE A 12 -19.42 -3.63 8.13
C PHE A 12 -17.93 -3.88 7.96
N VAL A 13 -17.50 -4.06 6.73
CA VAL A 13 -16.07 -4.27 6.42
C VAL A 13 -15.25 -3.07 6.84
N SER A 14 -15.72 -1.85 6.54
CA SER A 14 -15.04 -0.62 6.93
C SER A 14 -14.87 -0.53 8.44
N PHE A 15 -15.92 -0.90 9.18
CA PHE A 15 -15.88 -0.89 10.62
C PHE A 15 -14.84 -1.89 11.16
N LEU A 16 -14.77 -3.07 10.57
CA LEU A 16 -13.84 -4.11 11.00
C LEU A 16 -12.37 -3.70 10.78
N PHE A 17 -12.10 -3.00 9.69
CA PHE A 17 -10.73 -2.59 9.37
C PHE A 17 -10.33 -1.28 10.04
N GLY A 18 -11.29 -0.61 10.69
CA GLY A 18 -11.01 0.51 11.56
C GLY A 18 -10.67 1.81 10.86
N VAL A 19 -10.01 2.69 11.61
CA VAL A 19 -9.81 4.09 11.25
C VAL A 19 -8.84 4.28 10.07
N ASN A 20 -7.94 3.33 9.88
CA ASN A 20 -6.88 3.43 8.86
C ASN A 20 -7.40 3.43 7.44
N ASN A 21 -8.63 2.94 7.23
CA ASN A 21 -9.26 2.94 5.92
C ASN A 21 -9.31 4.34 5.30
N ASN A 22 -9.50 5.37 6.12
CA ASN A 22 -9.60 6.72 5.62
C ASN A 22 -8.28 7.19 4.98
N LEU A 23 -7.16 6.94 5.67
CA LEU A 23 -5.84 7.31 5.14
C LEU A 23 -5.48 6.49 3.91
N LEU A 24 -5.79 5.21 3.94
CA LEU A 24 -5.52 4.33 2.81
C LEU A 24 -6.36 4.74 1.59
N THR A 25 -7.61 5.09 1.81
CA THR A 25 -8.50 5.58 0.74
C THR A 25 -7.96 6.88 0.15
N LYS A 26 -7.52 7.80 1.00
CA LYS A 26 -6.93 9.07 0.54
C LYS A 26 -5.67 8.82 -0.28
N ALA A 27 -4.83 7.91 0.17
CA ALA A 27 -3.61 7.55 -0.57
C ALA A 27 -3.95 6.97 -1.93
N THR A 28 -4.92 6.07 -2.00
CA THR A 28 -5.35 5.45 -3.24
C THR A 28 -5.91 6.49 -4.21
N GLN A 29 -6.71 7.42 -3.72
CA GLN A 29 -7.24 8.51 -4.53
C GLN A 29 -6.11 9.38 -5.10
N ALA A 30 -5.13 9.71 -4.26
CA ALA A 30 -3.99 10.51 -4.68
C ALA A 30 -3.19 9.79 -5.76
N ILE A 31 -3.01 8.47 -5.64
CA ILE A 31 -2.33 7.67 -6.65
C ILE A 31 -3.10 7.73 -7.98
N LYS A 32 -4.42 7.58 -7.94
CA LYS A 32 -5.25 7.64 -9.14
C LYS A 32 -5.15 8.98 -9.84
N ASN A 33 -4.92 10.04 -9.07
CA ASN A 33 -4.79 11.40 -9.61
C ASN A 33 -3.34 11.75 -9.92
N ASN A 34 -2.43 10.80 -9.84
CA ASN A 34 -1.00 10.98 -10.07
C ASN A 34 -0.35 11.95 -9.08
N ASN A 35 -0.95 12.14 -7.92
CA ASN A 35 -0.42 12.97 -6.85
C ASN A 35 0.40 12.12 -5.89
N TYR A 36 1.56 11.65 -6.36
CA TYR A 36 2.34 10.66 -5.63
C TYR A 36 2.93 11.19 -4.33
N LYS A 37 3.32 12.47 -4.31
CA LYS A 37 3.84 13.07 -3.07
C LYS A 37 2.76 13.15 -2.00
N GLU A 38 1.54 13.52 -2.38
CA GLU A 38 0.42 13.54 -1.46
C GLU A 38 0.10 12.14 -0.96
N ALA A 39 0.13 11.15 -1.86
CA ALA A 39 -0.10 9.77 -1.48
C ALA A 39 0.89 9.32 -0.40
N LEU A 40 2.17 9.68 -0.55
CA LEU A 40 3.20 9.35 0.45
C LEU A 40 2.89 9.95 1.81
N ILE A 41 2.36 11.17 1.85
CA ILE A 41 1.98 11.80 3.11
C ILE A 41 0.93 10.96 3.84
N HIS A 42 -0.10 10.53 3.11
CA HIS A 42 -1.17 9.72 3.70
C HIS A 42 -0.66 8.35 4.14
N ILE A 43 0.20 7.73 3.33
CA ILE A 43 0.77 6.43 3.64
C ILE A 43 1.66 6.51 4.87
N ASN A 44 2.48 7.56 4.98
CA ASN A 44 3.36 7.73 6.12
C ASN A 44 2.56 7.93 7.41
N LYS A 45 1.44 8.65 7.35
CA LYS A 45 0.55 8.79 8.51
C LYS A 45 -0.05 7.45 8.91
N ALA A 46 -0.52 6.68 7.95
CA ALA A 46 -1.08 5.35 8.22
C ALA A 46 -0.01 4.42 8.78
N GLN A 47 1.21 4.52 8.27
CA GLN A 47 2.32 3.70 8.72
C GLN A 47 2.69 3.97 10.17
N ASN A 48 2.60 5.24 10.62
CA ASN A 48 2.85 5.57 12.01
C ASN A 48 1.90 4.86 12.96
N GLU A 49 0.70 4.54 12.50
CA GLU A 49 -0.28 3.80 13.29
C GLU A 49 -0.07 2.29 13.23
N ASN A 50 0.55 1.81 12.16
CA ASN A 50 0.80 0.38 12.00
C ASN A 50 2.08 0.16 11.21
N LEU A 51 3.20 0.06 11.92
CA LEU A 51 4.54 -0.05 11.34
C LEU A 51 4.79 -1.37 10.61
N LYS A 52 3.96 -2.38 10.84
CA LYS A 52 4.18 -3.71 10.27
C LYS A 52 3.16 -4.09 9.20
N ASN A 53 2.40 -3.12 8.69
CA ASN A 53 1.41 -3.39 7.66
C ASN A 53 2.09 -3.51 6.29
N PRO A 54 2.15 -4.71 5.70
CA PRO A 54 2.83 -4.88 4.41
C PRO A 54 2.16 -4.14 3.26
N ASP A 55 0.85 -3.92 3.33
CA ASP A 55 0.14 -3.20 2.27
C ASP A 55 0.65 -1.77 2.12
N LEU A 56 1.00 -1.13 3.23
CA LEU A 56 1.52 0.24 3.19
C LEU A 56 2.89 0.28 2.54
N TYR A 57 3.75 -0.69 2.84
CA TYR A 57 5.07 -0.77 2.22
C TYR A 57 4.97 -1.10 0.74
N ARG A 58 3.99 -1.93 0.36
CA ARG A 58 3.73 -2.22 -1.04
C ARG A 58 3.37 -0.96 -1.80
N LEU A 59 2.46 -0.16 -1.25
CA LEU A 59 2.07 1.11 -1.86
C LEU A 59 3.24 2.08 -1.96
N LYS A 60 4.07 2.16 -0.91
CA LYS A 60 5.27 2.99 -0.95
C LYS A 60 6.21 2.54 -2.05
N GLY A 61 6.40 1.23 -2.18
CA GLY A 61 7.25 0.69 -3.23
C GLY A 61 6.78 1.12 -4.61
N LEU A 62 5.49 0.96 -4.88
CA LEU A 62 4.90 1.35 -6.15
C LEU A 62 5.05 2.85 -6.41
N ILE A 63 4.81 3.67 -5.40
CA ILE A 63 4.90 5.12 -5.54
C ILE A 63 6.34 5.54 -5.85
N TYR A 64 7.31 4.99 -5.12
CA TYR A 64 8.71 5.34 -5.38
C TYR A 64 9.16 4.89 -6.76
N GLU A 65 8.63 3.79 -7.29
CA GLU A 65 8.90 3.42 -8.67
C GLU A 65 8.32 4.45 -9.63
N MET A 66 7.11 4.93 -9.37
CA MET A 66 6.49 5.96 -10.21
C MET A 66 7.26 7.29 -10.14
N LEU A 67 7.92 7.56 -9.02
CA LEU A 67 8.74 8.76 -8.84
C LEU A 67 10.19 8.57 -9.33
N ASP A 68 10.47 7.40 -9.89
CA ASP A 68 11.82 7.04 -10.36
C ASP A 68 12.87 7.14 -9.25
N GLU A 69 12.53 6.60 -8.08
CA GLU A 69 13.44 6.51 -6.94
C GLU A 69 13.65 5.03 -6.59
N PRO A 70 14.46 4.32 -7.37
CA PRO A 70 14.59 2.87 -7.25
C PRO A 70 15.15 2.40 -5.92
N LYS A 71 16.06 3.16 -5.30
CA LYS A 71 16.63 2.76 -4.00
C LYS A 71 15.57 2.79 -2.91
N LYS A 72 14.75 3.83 -2.89
CA LYS A 72 13.66 3.94 -1.91
C LYS A 72 12.59 2.90 -2.18
N ALA A 73 12.28 2.65 -3.45
CA ALA A 73 11.33 1.62 -3.83
C ALA A 73 11.79 0.25 -3.34
N LYS A 74 13.04 -0.08 -3.59
CA LYS A 74 13.59 -1.37 -3.17
C LYS A 74 13.52 -1.55 -1.66
N LYS A 75 13.83 -0.51 -0.91
CA LYS A 75 13.75 -0.54 0.55
C LYS A 75 12.31 -0.81 1.02
N ALA A 76 11.34 -0.16 0.39
CA ALA A 76 9.94 -0.35 0.73
C ALA A 76 9.50 -1.78 0.40
N TRP A 77 9.87 -2.30 -0.77
CA TRP A 77 9.53 -3.68 -1.14
C TRP A 77 10.16 -4.70 -0.21
N LYS A 78 11.37 -4.45 0.28
CA LYS A 78 12.01 -5.35 1.26
C LYS A 78 11.21 -5.40 2.56
N LYS A 79 10.67 -4.27 2.99
CA LYS A 79 9.83 -4.25 4.19
C LYS A 79 8.49 -4.92 3.93
N CYS A 80 7.92 -4.75 2.75
CA CYS A 80 6.73 -5.48 2.34
C CYS A 80 6.97 -6.99 2.43
N LEU A 81 8.08 -7.45 1.89
CA LEU A 81 8.46 -8.86 1.94
C LEU A 81 8.61 -9.36 3.39
N LYS A 82 9.22 -8.53 4.22
CA LYS A 82 9.48 -8.91 5.62
C LYS A 82 8.20 -9.12 6.41
N TYR A 83 7.20 -8.29 6.19
CA TYR A 83 5.99 -8.30 7.01
C TYR A 83 4.81 -9.04 6.37
N SER A 84 4.90 -9.40 5.10
CA SER A 84 3.79 -10.07 4.41
C SER A 84 3.74 -11.55 4.76
N THR A 85 2.51 -12.07 4.90
CA THR A 85 2.25 -13.51 5.02
C THR A 85 1.51 -14.04 3.79
N ASP A 86 1.13 -13.16 2.88
CA ASP A 86 0.40 -13.50 1.66
C ASP A 86 1.40 -13.92 0.57
N LYS A 87 1.22 -15.13 0.05
CA LYS A 87 2.14 -15.67 -0.96
C LYS A 87 2.21 -14.80 -2.21
N ASN A 88 1.08 -14.27 -2.65
CA ASN A 88 1.05 -13.43 -3.85
C ASN A 88 1.81 -12.14 -3.64
N MET A 89 1.64 -11.51 -2.48
CA MET A 89 2.35 -10.30 -2.15
C MET A 89 3.85 -10.56 -1.98
N ILE A 90 4.21 -11.68 -1.36
CA ILE A 90 5.61 -12.08 -1.22
C ILE A 90 6.26 -12.24 -2.58
N ASN A 91 5.59 -12.92 -3.51
CA ASN A 91 6.11 -13.10 -4.86
C ASN A 91 6.24 -11.76 -5.59
N GLU A 92 5.24 -10.91 -5.47
CA GLU A 92 5.27 -9.58 -6.05
C GLU A 92 6.47 -8.78 -5.55
N ALA A 93 6.66 -8.78 -4.24
CA ALA A 93 7.79 -8.06 -3.64
C ALA A 93 9.13 -8.58 -4.12
N LYS A 94 9.27 -9.90 -4.20
CA LYS A 94 10.51 -10.52 -4.71
C LYS A 94 10.82 -10.09 -6.13
N ILE A 95 9.79 -10.07 -6.99
CA ILE A 95 9.96 -9.68 -8.39
C ILE A 95 10.40 -8.23 -8.49
N HIS A 96 9.75 -7.33 -7.74
CA HIS A 96 10.13 -5.92 -7.75
C HIS A 96 11.54 -5.69 -7.21
N ILE A 97 11.90 -6.37 -6.13
CA ILE A 97 13.24 -6.26 -5.56
C ILE A 97 14.29 -6.69 -6.58
N GLN A 98 14.04 -7.81 -7.26
CA GLN A 98 14.98 -8.32 -8.26
C GLN A 98 15.11 -7.33 -9.42
N THR A 99 13.98 -6.88 -9.95
CA THR A 99 13.98 -5.93 -11.07
C THR A 99 14.69 -4.64 -10.72
N LEU A 100 14.45 -4.11 -9.52
CA LEU A 100 15.07 -2.88 -9.06
C LEU A 100 16.58 -3.06 -8.81
N SER A 101 16.98 -4.27 -8.44
CA SER A 101 18.40 -4.58 -8.21
C SER A 101 19.18 -4.62 -9.52
N GLU A 102 18.54 -4.90 -10.63
CA GLU A 102 19.17 -4.96 -11.95
C GLU A 102 19.33 -3.59 -12.58
N LYS A 103 18.59 -2.59 -12.09
CA LYS A 103 18.71 -1.20 -12.57
C LYS A 103 19.90 -0.53 -11.93
N LYS A 104 20.74 0.09 -12.74
CA LYS A 104 21.90 0.83 -12.27
C LYS A 104 21.79 2.30 -12.55
#